data_5379654317dd1ed628a089074007cd1e
#
_entry.id   5379654317dd1ed628a089074007cd1e
#
_cell.length_a   1.000
_cell.length_b   1.000
_cell.length_c   1.000
_cell.angle_alpha   90.00
_cell.angle_beta   90.00
_cell.angle_gamma   90.00
#
_symmetry.space_group_name_H-M   'P 1'
#
loop_
_entity.id
_entity.type
_entity.pdbx_description
1 polymer ?
#
loop_
_entity_poly.entity_id
_entity_poly.type
_entity_poly.pdbx_seq_one_letter_code
_entity_poly.pdbx_strand_id
1 'polypeptide(L)'
;MFSPPSLLHITMTTEKIDNISVTTQANVYFDGKCVSHGITFADGTKKSVGVVLPSTLTFNTGAPEIMECVAGSCEYKLAGTDAWIKSAPGEKFSVPGNSSFDIRVGEAYHYICHFG
;
A
#
# COMPACT_ATOMS: atom_id res chain seq x y z
N MET A 1 1.32 25.34 -22.32
CA MET A 1 1.76 24.79 -21.97
C MET A 1 1.68 24.54 -20.77
N PHE A 2 1.72 23.93 -20.27
CA PHE A 2 1.53 23.60 -19.26
C PHE A 2 2.29 23.68 -18.39
N SER A 3 1.94 23.28 -17.66
CA SER A 3 2.22 23.80 -16.74
C SER A 3 3.13 23.34 -15.86
N PRO A 4 4.20 23.83 -15.81
CA PRO A 4 5.19 23.48 -14.91
C PRO A 4 4.81 23.43 -13.45
N PRO A 5 3.91 24.24 -12.98
CA PRO A 5 3.56 24.14 -11.58
C PRO A 5 3.12 22.76 -11.16
N SER A 6 2.45 22.04 -12.07
CA SER A 6 2.05 20.68 -11.71
C SER A 6 3.26 19.80 -11.50
N LEU A 7 4.36 20.07 -12.18
CA LEU A 7 5.58 19.30 -11.99
C LEU A 7 6.16 19.51 -10.60
N LEU A 8 6.01 20.70 -10.07
CA LEU A 8 6.54 21.00 -8.74
C LEU A 8 5.76 20.31 -7.64
N HIS A 9 4.52 19.96 -7.94
CA HIS A 9 3.65 19.32 -6.97
C HIS A 9 3.45 17.83 -7.20
N ILE A 10 4.10 17.32 -8.23
CA ILE A 10 3.99 15.89 -8.52
C ILE A 10 4.68 15.13 -7.41
N THR A 11 3.92 14.28 -6.77
CA THR A 11 4.46 13.30 -5.85
C THR A 11 4.90 12.13 -6.70
N MET A 12 6.18 11.79 -6.59
CA MET A 12 6.72 10.66 -7.35
C MET A 12 6.08 9.39 -6.86
N THR A 13 5.48 8.65 -7.78
CA THR A 13 4.90 7.36 -7.48
C THR A 13 5.64 6.28 -8.25
N THR A 14 5.60 5.06 -7.73
CA THR A 14 6.16 3.90 -8.41
C THR A 14 5.09 3.35 -9.35
N GLU A 15 5.16 3.76 -10.62
CA GLU A 15 4.17 3.33 -11.61
C GLU A 15 4.39 1.90 -12.07
N LYS A 16 5.62 1.44 -12.06
CA LYS A 16 5.95 0.07 -12.43
C LYS A 16 7.26 -0.34 -11.74
N ILE A 17 7.44 -1.63 -11.63
CA ILE A 17 8.65 -2.22 -11.07
C ILE A 17 9.16 -3.22 -12.10
N ASP A 18 10.41 -3.03 -12.55
CA ASP A 18 11.01 -3.91 -13.53
C ASP A 18 11.93 -4.93 -12.85
N ASN A 19 12.27 -6.00 -13.59
CA ASN A 19 13.26 -7.01 -13.17
C ASN A 19 12.85 -7.71 -11.87
N ILE A 20 11.58 -8.07 -11.77
CA ILE A 20 11.06 -8.81 -10.63
C ILE A 20 10.37 -10.08 -11.12
N SER A 21 10.20 -11.01 -10.19
CA SER A 21 9.33 -12.17 -10.38
C SER A 21 8.02 -11.91 -9.65
N VAL A 22 6.92 -12.32 -10.25
CA VAL A 22 5.59 -12.20 -9.64
C VAL A 22 5.08 -13.58 -9.30
N THR A 23 4.62 -13.75 -8.06
CA THR A 23 3.87 -14.94 -7.70
C THR A 23 2.47 -14.79 -8.27
N THR A 24 2.14 -15.64 -9.22
CA THR A 24 0.91 -15.44 -10.02
C THR A 24 -0.37 -15.74 -9.24
N GLN A 25 -0.30 -16.63 -8.26
CA GLN A 25 -1.46 -16.87 -7.42
C GLN A 25 -1.63 -15.70 -6.47
N ALA A 26 -2.79 -15.07 -6.53
CA ALA A 26 -3.10 -13.92 -5.68
C ALA A 26 -3.40 -14.36 -4.25
N ASN A 27 -3.11 -13.44 -3.32
CA ASN A 27 -3.60 -13.52 -1.95
C ASN A 27 -4.92 -12.76 -1.92
N VAL A 28 -5.99 -13.42 -1.52
CA VAL A 28 -7.32 -12.81 -1.50
C VAL A 28 -7.79 -12.74 -0.05
N TYR A 29 -8.09 -11.53 0.41
CA TYR A 29 -8.50 -11.27 1.79
C TYR A 29 -9.87 -10.60 1.81
N PHE A 30 -10.60 -10.79 2.91
CA PHE A 30 -11.86 -10.07 3.16
C PHE A 30 -12.84 -10.20 2.00
N ASP A 31 -13.06 -11.45 1.55
CA ASP A 31 -14.00 -11.77 0.47
C ASP A 31 -13.72 -10.96 -0.80
N GLY A 32 -12.44 -10.74 -1.11
CA GLY A 32 -12.05 -10.04 -2.33
C GLY A 32 -11.89 -8.54 -2.18
N LYS A 33 -12.10 -7.98 -1.00
CA LYS A 33 -11.89 -6.55 -0.79
C LYS A 33 -10.43 -6.15 -0.82
N CYS A 34 -9.52 -7.08 -0.62
CA CYS A 34 -8.09 -6.86 -0.77
C CYS A 34 -7.48 -8.03 -1.53
N VAL A 35 -6.75 -7.71 -2.59
CA VAL A 35 -6.07 -8.72 -3.42
C VAL A 35 -4.64 -8.25 -3.63
N SER A 36 -3.68 -9.14 -3.40
CA SER A 36 -2.27 -8.82 -3.60
C SER A 36 -1.52 -9.96 -4.26
N HIS A 37 -0.40 -9.63 -4.88
CA HIS A 37 0.55 -10.60 -5.41
C HIS A 37 1.91 -10.36 -4.78
N GLY A 38 2.56 -11.42 -4.36
CA GLY A 38 3.94 -11.35 -3.91
C GLY A 38 4.86 -11.09 -5.09
N ILE A 39 5.87 -10.27 -4.87
CA ILE A 39 6.91 -10.00 -5.85
C ILE A 39 8.27 -10.24 -5.21
N THR A 40 9.22 -10.69 -6.03
CA THR A 40 10.58 -11.00 -5.57
C THR A 40 11.58 -10.28 -6.46
N PHE A 41 12.49 -9.55 -5.84
CA PHE A 41 13.54 -8.83 -6.52
C PHE A 41 14.76 -9.75 -6.76
N ALA A 42 15.65 -9.32 -7.65
CA ALA A 42 16.83 -10.13 -8.00
C ALA A 42 17.70 -10.44 -6.79
N ASP A 43 17.74 -9.57 -5.79
CA ASP A 43 18.53 -9.79 -4.58
C ASP A 43 17.81 -10.65 -3.54
N GLY A 44 16.63 -11.18 -3.86
CA GLY A 44 15.85 -12.00 -2.95
C GLY A 44 14.88 -11.22 -2.07
N THR A 45 14.90 -9.90 -2.12
CA THR A 45 13.97 -9.07 -1.36
C THR A 45 12.54 -9.34 -1.82
N LYS A 46 11.62 -9.45 -0.86
CA LYS A 46 10.23 -9.72 -1.14
C LYS A 46 9.37 -8.54 -0.72
N LYS A 47 8.40 -8.22 -1.57
CA LYS A 47 7.37 -7.22 -1.29
C LYS A 47 6.05 -7.74 -1.85
N SER A 48 4.98 -6.97 -1.70
CA SER A 48 3.74 -7.30 -2.38
C SER A 48 3.16 -6.06 -3.02
N VAL A 49 2.40 -6.27 -4.08
CA VAL A 49 1.63 -5.22 -4.72
C VAL A 49 0.18 -5.63 -4.66
N GLY A 50 -0.69 -4.67 -4.40
CA GLY A 50 -2.09 -5.02 -4.22
C GLY A 50 -3.03 -3.86 -4.37
N VAL A 51 -4.31 -4.19 -4.19
CA VAL A 51 -5.39 -3.21 -4.22
C VAL A 51 -6.36 -3.50 -3.10
N VAL A 52 -6.82 -2.44 -2.45
CA VAL A 52 -7.93 -2.49 -1.49
C VAL A 52 -9.10 -1.78 -2.14
N LEU A 53 -10.20 -2.50 -2.26
CA LEU A 53 -11.45 -1.96 -2.80
C LEU A 53 -12.20 -1.19 -1.71
N PRO A 54 -13.19 -0.35 -2.08
CA PRO A 54 -13.94 0.44 -1.09
C PRO A 54 -14.44 -0.40 0.06
N SER A 55 -13.97 -0.08 1.26
CA SER A 55 -14.25 -0.87 2.46
C SER A 55 -13.54 -0.26 3.66
N THR A 56 -13.82 -0.81 4.84
CA THR A 56 -13.06 -0.54 6.07
C THR A 56 -12.59 -1.88 6.59
N LEU A 57 -11.28 -2.05 6.69
CA LEU A 57 -10.66 -3.32 7.02
C LEU A 57 -9.64 -3.16 8.14
N THR A 58 -9.40 -4.24 8.87
CA THR A 58 -8.34 -4.31 9.88
C THR A 58 -7.31 -5.34 9.46
N PHE A 59 -6.07 -4.93 9.36
CA PHE A 59 -4.95 -5.81 9.03
C PHE A 59 -4.08 -6.03 10.25
N ASN A 60 -3.56 -7.24 10.38
CA ASN A 60 -2.60 -7.58 11.41
C ASN A 60 -1.23 -7.72 10.79
N THR A 61 -0.19 -7.33 11.52
CA THR A 61 1.19 -7.47 11.06
C THR A 61 1.92 -8.53 11.87
N GLY A 62 2.78 -9.28 11.18
CA GLY A 62 3.79 -10.09 11.83
C GLY A 62 5.10 -9.32 11.84
N ALA A 63 5.74 -9.20 10.68
CA ALA A 63 6.89 -8.32 10.52
C ALA A 63 6.41 -6.86 10.39
N PRO A 64 7.27 -5.89 10.68
CA PRO A 64 6.94 -4.49 10.38
C PRO A 64 6.66 -4.30 8.90
N GLU A 65 5.79 -3.36 8.56
CA GLU A 65 5.43 -3.07 7.18
C GLU A 65 5.50 -1.58 6.90
N ILE A 66 5.81 -1.26 5.66
CA ILE A 66 5.68 0.09 5.14
C ILE A 66 4.72 0.03 3.97
N MET A 67 3.62 0.76 4.07
CA MET A 67 2.60 0.83 3.02
C MET A 67 2.84 2.06 2.18
N GLU A 68 3.08 1.84 0.89
CA GLU A 68 3.31 2.91 -0.07
C GLU A 68 2.09 3.04 -0.97
N CYS A 69 1.50 4.24 -1.03
CA CYS A 69 0.37 4.49 -1.91
C CYS A 69 0.86 4.75 -3.33
N VAL A 70 0.35 4.00 -4.28
CA VAL A 70 0.68 4.17 -5.70
C VAL A 70 -0.40 4.98 -6.41
N ALA A 71 -1.66 4.67 -6.15
CA ALA A 71 -2.79 5.33 -6.78
C ALA A 71 -4.01 5.24 -5.86
N GLY A 72 -4.97 6.14 -6.05
CA GLY A 72 -6.08 6.26 -5.13
C GLY A 72 -5.63 6.89 -3.83
N SER A 73 -6.31 6.58 -2.76
CA SER A 73 -5.91 7.04 -1.43
C SER A 73 -6.61 6.20 -0.38
N CYS A 74 -6.13 6.29 0.84
CA CYS A 74 -6.80 5.68 1.98
C CYS A 74 -6.67 6.58 3.18
N GLU A 75 -7.40 6.24 4.22
CA GLU A 75 -7.14 6.74 5.56
C GLU A 75 -6.78 5.53 6.42
N TYR A 76 -5.81 5.69 7.29
CA TYR A 76 -5.39 4.62 8.17
C TYR A 76 -5.34 5.09 9.61
N LYS A 77 -5.46 4.13 10.51
CA LYS A 77 -5.39 4.37 11.95
C LYS A 77 -4.60 3.22 12.57
N LEU A 78 -3.49 3.55 13.21
CA LEU A 78 -2.66 2.54 13.86
C LEU A 78 -3.29 2.10 15.17
N ALA A 79 -3.00 0.88 15.58
CA ALA A 79 -3.46 0.36 16.86
C ALA A 79 -3.04 1.30 17.99
N GLY A 80 -3.95 1.55 18.92
CA GLY A 80 -3.69 2.42 20.04
C GLY A 80 -3.81 3.90 19.76
N THR A 81 -4.18 4.29 18.54
CA THR A 81 -4.41 5.68 18.17
C THR A 81 -5.86 5.89 17.80
N ASP A 82 -6.31 7.14 17.87
CA ASP A 82 -7.71 7.49 17.56
C ASP A 82 -7.83 8.31 16.28
N ALA A 83 -6.73 8.72 15.68
CA ALA A 83 -6.77 9.61 14.53
C ALA A 83 -6.67 8.82 13.22
N TRP A 84 -7.54 9.16 12.27
CA TRP A 84 -7.42 8.70 10.91
C TRP A 84 -6.50 9.65 10.15
N ILE A 85 -5.52 9.09 9.47
CA ILE A 85 -4.51 9.84 8.74
C ILE A 85 -4.63 9.47 7.27
N LYS A 86 -4.63 10.47 6.39
CA LYS A 86 -4.74 10.23 4.96
C LYS A 86 -3.38 9.85 4.39
N SER A 87 -3.40 8.86 3.50
CA SER A 87 -2.24 8.48 2.71
C SER A 87 -2.60 8.63 1.22
N ALA A 88 -1.95 9.57 0.56
CA ALA A 88 -2.16 9.92 -0.83
C ALA A 88 -1.03 9.36 -1.70
N PRO A 89 -1.18 9.35 -3.05
CA PRO A 89 -0.15 8.79 -3.92
C PRO A 89 1.25 9.34 -3.63
N GLY A 90 2.20 8.44 -3.54
CA GLY A 90 3.60 8.77 -3.22
C GLY A 90 3.90 8.81 -1.74
N GLU A 91 2.90 8.80 -0.89
CA GLU A 91 3.10 8.82 0.55
C GLU A 91 3.22 7.40 1.09
N LYS A 92 3.88 7.29 2.23
CA LYS A 92 4.10 6.01 2.90
C LYS A 92 3.74 6.13 4.36
N PHE A 93 3.36 5.01 4.97
CA PHE A 93 3.25 4.94 6.42
C PHE A 93 3.80 3.62 6.93
N SER A 94 4.34 3.66 8.14
CA SER A 94 4.97 2.51 8.77
C SER A 94 4.05 1.91 9.82
N VAL A 95 4.01 0.60 9.87
CA VAL A 95 3.25 -0.15 10.88
C VAL A 95 4.21 -1.05 11.63
N PRO A 96 4.22 -1.00 12.98
CA PRO A 96 5.09 -1.87 13.76
C PRO A 96 4.77 -3.34 13.52
N GLY A 97 5.74 -4.20 13.80
CA GLY A 97 5.51 -5.64 13.81
C GLY A 97 4.61 -6.05 14.97
N ASN A 98 3.97 -7.21 14.83
CA ASN A 98 3.09 -7.76 15.86
C ASN A 98 2.04 -6.76 16.32
N SER A 99 1.43 -6.06 15.38
CA SER A 99 0.48 -4.99 15.64
C SER A 99 -0.70 -5.09 14.68
N SER A 100 -1.46 -4.01 14.56
CA SER A 100 -2.57 -3.94 13.63
C SER A 100 -2.79 -2.51 13.20
N PHE A 101 -3.53 -2.34 12.10
CA PHE A 101 -3.99 -1.03 11.67
C PHE A 101 -5.32 -1.18 10.94
N ASP A 102 -6.12 -0.13 11.05
CA ASP A 102 -7.36 -0.05 10.29
C ASP A 102 -7.11 0.79 9.05
N ILE A 103 -7.79 0.43 7.97
CA ILE A 103 -7.73 1.18 6.73
C ILE A 103 -9.16 1.36 6.23
N ARG A 104 -9.47 2.57 5.77
CA ARG A 104 -10.75 2.80 5.11
C ARG A 104 -10.51 3.45 3.76
N VAL A 105 -11.24 2.98 2.79
CA VAL A 105 -11.01 3.27 1.38
C VAL A 105 -12.34 3.65 0.74
N GLY A 106 -12.39 4.81 0.09
CA GLY A 106 -13.58 5.26 -0.64
C GLY A 106 -13.51 4.94 -2.12
N GLU A 107 -12.29 4.87 -2.68
CA GLU A 107 -12.04 4.42 -4.04
C GLU A 107 -10.82 3.52 -4.00
N ALA A 108 -10.65 2.66 -5.00
CA ALA A 108 -9.58 1.66 -4.98
C ALA A 108 -8.23 2.27 -4.59
N TYR A 109 -7.59 1.67 -3.59
CA TYR A 109 -6.29 2.09 -3.09
C TYR A 109 -5.26 1.07 -3.56
N HIS A 110 -4.33 1.51 -4.40
CA HIS A 110 -3.27 0.67 -4.96
C HIS A 110 -1.99 0.90 -4.16
N TYR A 111 -1.34 -0.18 -3.77
CA TYR A 111 -0.24 -0.05 -2.83
C TYR A 111 0.90 -1.02 -3.13
N ILE A 112 2.07 -0.67 -2.61
CA ILE A 112 3.20 -1.58 -2.48
C ILE A 112 3.42 -1.75 -0.98
N CYS A 113 3.50 -3.01 -0.52
CA CYS A 113 3.82 -3.31 0.86
C CYS A 113 5.27 -3.75 0.95
N HIS A 114 6.06 -3.02 1.72
CA HIS A 114 7.44 -3.32 1.99
C HIS A 114 7.51 -4.03 3.35
N PHE A 115 8.14 -5.19 3.39
CA PHE A 115 8.27 -5.96 4.62
C PHE A 115 9.63 -5.74 5.28
N GLY A 116 9.64 -5.86 6.58
CA GLY A 116 10.84 -5.74 7.36
C GLY A 116 11.12 -4.34 7.80
#